data_80581e08c7908057e89aacb7e89134eb
#
_entry.id   80581e08c7908057e89aacb7e89134eb
#
_cell.length_a   1.000
_cell.length_b   1.000
_cell.length_c   1.000
_cell.angle_alpha   90.00
_cell.angle_beta   90.00
_cell.angle_gamma   90.00
#
_symmetry.space_group_name_H-M   'P 1'
#
loop_
_entity.id
_entity.type
_entity.pdbx_description
1 polymer ?
#
loop_
_entity_poly.entity_id
_entity_poly.type
_entity_poly.pdbx_seq_one_letter_code
_entity_poly.pdbx_strand_id
1 'polypeptide(L)'
;MLVKKYRVSIKNGVAIDVNRMEEQQMRKHYIDNLRNFVILLLFPVHTLMIWNDFGTKFYIWQAENKLLSTLIVSVNTWFMPILFVLAGISARYSLNNRSNKEFIIQRIYKLFIPFLCGMIFLVPFQTLFARKFFDNYNGGLLAHWKYFFSHCTDFSGYDGAFTPGQLWFILFLFIISMCSLMIFRWIPYSKVIKKIEKFPIWGILLLFIPIGLMYYLGNFGGFSLGKDWALFLIGYYFLSSDIIMDKLEKKIKVLSVLWFVGIITLVLMYYNFSYYGDWGVHFIGWCSILFLLAFGRKFLNKRTKFTQYFNHASYPIYILHQSILVALAYYMVQVIDSLLLQVLSVGISSFVLTVLAYHLIRWIPVVRKMIGI
;
A
#
# COMPACT_ATOMS: atom_id res chain seq x y z
N MET A 1 10.30 22.04 -27.53
CA MET A 1 8.86 21.80 -27.77
C MET A 1 8.73 20.59 -28.70
N LEU A 2 8.68 19.36 -28.17
CA LEU A 2 8.58 18.13 -28.97
C LEU A 2 7.09 17.83 -29.20
N VAL A 3 6.64 18.06 -30.43
CA VAL A 3 5.31 17.71 -30.89
C VAL A 3 5.19 16.17 -30.84
N LYS A 4 4.40 15.62 -29.91
CA LYS A 4 4.01 14.20 -29.94
C LYS A 4 3.28 13.96 -31.26
N LYS A 5 3.91 13.22 -32.18
CA LYS A 5 3.25 12.76 -33.43
C LYS A 5 2.11 11.80 -33.05
N TYR A 6 0.88 12.24 -33.17
CA TYR A 6 -0.28 11.37 -33.06
C TYR A 6 -0.34 10.48 -34.33
N ARG A 7 -0.19 9.16 -34.13
CA ARG A 7 -0.52 8.18 -35.17
C ARG A 7 -2.02 7.91 -35.10
N VAL A 8 -2.76 8.43 -36.06
CA VAL A 8 -4.20 8.16 -36.22
C VAL A 8 -4.37 7.13 -37.32
N SER A 9 -5.08 6.04 -37.06
CA SER A 9 -5.53 5.08 -38.07
C SER A 9 -7.05 5.15 -38.15
N ILE A 10 -7.59 5.16 -39.36
CA ILE A 10 -9.04 5.13 -39.58
C ILE A 10 -9.45 3.67 -39.78
N LYS A 11 -10.26 3.13 -38.90
CA LYS A 11 -10.86 1.80 -38.99
C LYS A 11 -12.38 1.97 -38.89
N ASN A 12 -13.11 1.54 -39.91
CA ASN A 12 -14.57 1.68 -40.00
C ASN A 12 -15.09 3.11 -39.82
N GLY A 13 -14.41 4.12 -40.40
CA GLY A 13 -14.85 5.52 -40.35
C GLY A 13 -14.62 6.25 -39.01
N VAL A 14 -14.02 5.58 -38.02
CA VAL A 14 -13.69 6.16 -36.70
C VAL A 14 -12.18 6.39 -36.60
N ALA A 15 -11.78 7.63 -36.30
CA ALA A 15 -10.38 7.97 -36.04
C ALA A 15 -9.90 7.33 -34.73
N ILE A 16 -9.02 6.36 -34.84
CA ILE A 16 -8.47 5.64 -33.67
C ILE A 16 -7.03 6.14 -33.42
N ASP A 17 -6.79 6.63 -32.23
CA ASP A 17 -5.43 6.96 -31.77
C ASP A 17 -4.65 5.66 -31.52
N VAL A 18 -3.80 5.29 -32.47
CA VAL A 18 -2.99 4.06 -32.45
C VAL A 18 -2.06 4.05 -31.22
N ASN A 19 -1.50 5.21 -30.83
CA ASN A 19 -0.64 5.30 -29.67
C ASN A 19 -1.42 4.97 -28.38
N ARG A 20 -2.67 5.37 -28.30
CA ARG A 20 -3.55 5.08 -27.16
C ARG A 20 -3.94 3.60 -27.10
N MET A 21 -4.08 2.94 -28.26
CA MET A 21 -4.31 1.49 -28.31
C MET A 21 -3.06 0.69 -27.94
N GLU A 22 -1.88 1.10 -28.42
CA GLU A 22 -0.61 0.48 -28.05
C GLU A 22 -0.31 0.66 -26.56
N GLU A 23 -0.55 1.85 -25.98
CA GLU A 23 -0.46 2.10 -24.54
C GLU A 23 -1.45 1.23 -23.74
N GLN A 24 -2.67 1.02 -24.24
CA GLN A 24 -3.66 0.15 -23.61
C GLN A 24 -3.29 -1.33 -23.72
N GLN A 25 -2.71 -1.75 -24.84
CA GLN A 25 -2.28 -3.13 -25.07
C GLN A 25 -1.04 -3.49 -24.27
N MET A 26 -0.16 -2.50 -23.96
CA MET A 26 1.00 -2.66 -23.10
C MET A 26 0.69 -2.52 -21.60
N ARG A 27 -0.50 -2.05 -21.24
CA ARG A 27 -0.87 -1.85 -19.83
C ARG A 27 -1.06 -3.17 -19.10
N LYS A 28 -0.24 -3.44 -18.13
CA LYS A 28 -0.29 -4.64 -17.30
C LYS A 28 -1.39 -4.49 -16.24
N HIS A 29 -2.61 -4.89 -16.58
CA HIS A 29 -3.79 -4.73 -15.73
C HIS A 29 -3.65 -5.42 -14.37
N TYR A 30 -2.88 -6.50 -14.27
CA TYR A 30 -2.67 -7.21 -13.01
C TYR A 30 -2.01 -6.34 -11.93
N ILE A 31 -1.16 -5.38 -12.31
CA ILE A 31 -0.52 -4.44 -11.37
C ILE A 31 -1.57 -3.57 -10.69
N ASP A 32 -2.49 -3.01 -11.49
CA ASP A 32 -3.58 -2.19 -10.98
C ASP A 32 -4.56 -3.03 -10.15
N ASN A 33 -4.88 -4.25 -10.59
CA ASN A 33 -5.80 -5.15 -9.90
C ASN A 33 -5.26 -5.63 -8.56
N LEU A 34 -3.97 -5.95 -8.47
CA LEU A 34 -3.32 -6.29 -7.20
C LEU A 34 -3.28 -5.08 -6.26
N ARG A 35 -2.99 -3.88 -6.77
CA ARG A 35 -3.05 -2.65 -5.96
C ARG A 35 -4.44 -2.43 -5.39
N ASN A 36 -5.48 -2.55 -6.22
CA ASN A 36 -6.87 -2.41 -5.78
C ASN A 36 -7.24 -3.44 -4.72
N PHE A 37 -6.82 -4.70 -4.91
CA PHE A 37 -7.04 -5.76 -3.93
C PHE A 37 -6.41 -5.43 -2.57
N VAL A 38 -5.15 -5.00 -2.55
CA VAL A 38 -4.45 -4.60 -1.32
C VAL A 38 -5.12 -3.40 -0.64
N ILE A 39 -5.55 -2.40 -1.40
CA ILE A 39 -6.26 -1.23 -0.85
C ILE A 39 -7.60 -1.66 -0.21
N LEU A 40 -8.31 -2.61 -0.79
CA LEU A 40 -9.54 -3.14 -0.20
C LEU A 40 -9.29 -3.93 1.10
N LEU A 41 -8.15 -4.61 1.22
CA LEU A 41 -7.75 -5.31 2.45
C LEU A 41 -7.47 -4.37 3.63
N LEU A 42 -7.25 -3.08 3.40
CA LEU A 42 -7.04 -2.11 4.50
C LEU A 42 -8.24 -2.07 5.44
N PHE A 43 -9.46 -2.19 4.92
CA PHE A 43 -10.66 -2.12 5.76
C PHE A 43 -10.74 -3.27 6.77
N PRO A 44 -10.71 -4.56 6.37
CA PRO A 44 -10.72 -5.64 7.35
C PRO A 44 -9.48 -5.59 8.25
N VAL A 45 -8.28 -5.34 7.74
CA VAL A 45 -7.06 -5.30 8.55
C VAL A 45 -7.14 -4.23 9.63
N HIS A 46 -7.46 -2.97 9.28
CA HIS A 46 -7.55 -1.90 10.27
C HIS A 46 -8.75 -2.03 11.20
N THR A 47 -9.85 -2.65 10.75
CA THR A 47 -10.97 -2.99 11.65
C THR A 47 -10.51 -3.98 12.70
N LEU A 48 -9.82 -5.06 12.32
CA LEU A 48 -9.34 -6.08 13.25
C LEU A 48 -8.29 -5.54 14.24
N MET A 49 -7.52 -4.49 13.86
CA MET A 49 -6.55 -3.85 14.74
C MET A 49 -7.17 -3.28 16.02
N ILE A 50 -8.47 -3.03 16.07
CA ILE A 50 -9.18 -2.55 17.27
C ILE A 50 -9.11 -3.57 18.42
N TRP A 51 -9.00 -4.86 18.10
CA TRP A 51 -8.95 -5.97 19.07
C TRP A 51 -7.64 -6.74 19.02
N ASN A 52 -6.55 -6.09 18.60
CA ASN A 52 -5.25 -6.75 18.50
C ASN A 52 -4.65 -7.09 19.87
N ASP A 53 -3.87 -8.18 19.93
CA ASP A 53 -3.10 -8.64 21.10
C ASP A 53 -1.57 -8.48 20.90
N PHE A 54 -1.13 -7.54 20.05
CA PHE A 54 0.28 -7.28 19.79
C PHE A 54 1.00 -6.54 20.92
N GLY A 55 0.30 -6.23 22.02
CA GLY A 55 0.82 -5.42 23.12
C GLY A 55 0.94 -3.92 22.77
N THR A 56 0.47 -3.51 21.61
CA THR A 56 0.47 -2.11 21.16
C THR A 56 -0.97 -1.65 20.94
N LYS A 57 -1.31 -0.48 21.48
CA LYS A 57 -2.61 0.13 21.27
C LYS A 57 -2.84 0.44 19.77
N PHE A 58 -4.09 0.65 19.42
CA PHE A 58 -4.52 1.27 18.18
C PHE A 58 -5.30 2.54 18.52
N TYR A 59 -5.75 3.34 17.57
CA TYR A 59 -6.48 4.60 17.85
C TYR A 59 -7.75 4.39 18.69
N ILE A 60 -8.42 3.27 18.50
CA ILE A 60 -9.47 2.71 19.34
C ILE A 60 -9.07 1.29 19.67
N TRP A 61 -9.07 0.92 20.93
CA TRP A 61 -8.57 -0.38 21.35
C TRP A 61 -9.49 -1.01 22.39
N GLN A 62 -9.90 -2.21 22.13
CA GLN A 62 -10.83 -3.01 22.93
C GLN A 62 -10.13 -4.24 23.50
N ALA A 63 -10.89 -5.12 24.16
CA ALA A 63 -10.38 -6.38 24.69
C ALA A 63 -9.64 -7.18 23.61
N GLU A 64 -8.44 -7.63 23.95
CA GLU A 64 -7.56 -8.39 23.07
C GLU A 64 -8.21 -9.69 22.57
N ASN A 65 -8.04 -9.97 21.29
CA ASN A 65 -8.54 -11.18 20.66
C ASN A 65 -7.47 -11.86 19.80
N LYS A 66 -6.99 -12.99 20.29
CA LYS A 66 -5.92 -13.76 19.63
C LYS A 66 -6.26 -14.21 18.22
N LEU A 67 -7.52 -14.64 18.00
CA LEU A 67 -7.95 -15.09 16.66
C LEU A 67 -7.91 -13.95 15.66
N LEU A 68 -8.41 -12.76 16.03
CA LEU A 68 -8.41 -11.59 15.15
C LEU A 68 -6.99 -11.12 14.83
N SER A 69 -6.09 -11.14 15.82
CA SER A 69 -4.67 -10.83 15.63
C SER A 69 -3.99 -11.84 14.69
N THR A 70 -4.31 -13.11 14.82
CA THR A 70 -3.79 -14.16 13.92
C THR A 70 -4.20 -13.92 12.47
N LEU A 71 -5.42 -13.44 12.22
CA LEU A 71 -5.86 -13.05 10.88
C LEU A 71 -5.04 -11.86 10.34
N ILE A 72 -4.73 -10.87 11.17
CA ILE A 72 -3.87 -9.75 10.78
C ILE A 72 -2.46 -10.26 10.42
N VAL A 73 -1.87 -11.12 11.24
CA VAL A 73 -0.53 -11.70 11.02
C VAL A 73 -0.45 -12.42 9.68
N SER A 74 -1.49 -13.13 9.26
CA SER A 74 -1.54 -13.87 7.99
C SER A 74 -1.35 -12.97 6.75
N VAL A 75 -1.67 -11.70 6.85
CA VAL A 75 -1.59 -10.74 5.72
C VAL A 75 -0.51 -9.67 5.92
N ASN A 76 -0.17 -9.33 7.15
CA ASN A 76 0.70 -8.18 7.46
C ASN A 76 2.11 -8.28 6.86
N THR A 77 2.62 -9.51 6.66
CA THR A 77 3.97 -9.76 6.12
C THR A 77 4.15 -9.33 4.66
N TRP A 78 3.06 -9.24 3.88
CA TRP A 78 3.13 -9.03 2.44
C TRP A 78 2.22 -7.90 1.92
N PHE A 79 1.13 -7.54 2.62
CA PHE A 79 0.09 -6.69 2.01
C PHE A 79 0.56 -5.24 1.73
N MET A 80 1.23 -4.57 2.68
CA MET A 80 1.83 -3.26 2.39
C MET A 80 3.15 -3.37 1.60
N PRO A 81 4.05 -4.33 1.90
CA PRO A 81 5.27 -4.57 1.13
C PRO A 81 5.06 -4.76 -0.38
N ILE A 82 4.02 -5.47 -0.81
CA ILE A 82 3.75 -5.65 -2.25
C ILE A 82 3.48 -4.33 -2.97
N LEU A 83 2.91 -3.31 -2.29
CA LEU A 83 2.67 -2.00 -2.90
C LEU A 83 3.96 -1.28 -3.29
N PHE A 84 5.05 -1.44 -2.52
CA PHE A 84 6.36 -0.90 -2.89
C PHE A 84 6.94 -1.62 -4.11
N VAL A 85 6.77 -2.93 -4.21
CA VAL A 85 7.15 -3.70 -5.40
C VAL A 85 6.36 -3.23 -6.63
N LEU A 86 5.03 -3.12 -6.53
CA LEU A 86 4.18 -2.64 -7.62
C LEU A 86 4.51 -1.19 -8.02
N ALA A 87 4.89 -0.36 -7.04
CA ALA A 87 5.34 1.01 -7.29
C ALA A 87 6.69 1.05 -8.02
N GLY A 88 7.63 0.16 -7.69
CA GLY A 88 8.90 -0.01 -8.39
C GLY A 88 8.71 -0.42 -9.85
N ILE A 89 7.88 -1.44 -10.09
CA ILE A 89 7.49 -1.87 -11.45
C ILE A 89 6.88 -0.69 -12.22
N SER A 90 5.95 0.04 -11.60
CA SER A 90 5.27 1.19 -12.22
C SER A 90 6.23 2.35 -12.50
N ALA A 91 7.21 2.59 -11.62
CA ALA A 91 8.26 3.59 -11.82
C ALA A 91 9.12 3.27 -13.05
N ARG A 92 9.46 2.00 -13.27
CA ARG A 92 10.20 1.55 -14.45
C ARG A 92 9.47 1.90 -15.76
N TYR A 93 8.17 1.59 -15.84
CA TYR A 93 7.36 1.92 -17.03
C TYR A 93 7.16 3.43 -17.18
N SER A 94 7.01 4.15 -16.07
CA SER A 94 6.87 5.62 -16.11
C SER A 94 8.12 6.30 -16.66
N LEU A 95 9.31 5.89 -16.21
CA LEU A 95 10.59 6.46 -16.64
C LEU A 95 11.00 6.07 -18.06
N ASN A 96 10.38 5.04 -18.67
CA ASN A 96 10.56 4.78 -20.10
C ASN A 96 9.94 5.85 -20.99
N ASN A 97 8.85 6.47 -20.53
CA ASN A 97 8.03 7.38 -21.32
C ASN A 97 8.10 8.84 -20.84
N ARG A 98 8.87 9.12 -19.78
CA ARG A 98 8.95 10.44 -19.15
C ARG A 98 10.38 10.78 -18.77
N SER A 99 10.68 12.08 -18.79
CA SER A 99 11.91 12.61 -18.23
C SER A 99 11.93 12.53 -16.70
N ASN A 100 13.11 12.57 -16.09
CA ASN A 100 13.24 12.61 -14.63
C ASN A 100 12.50 13.81 -14.01
N LYS A 101 12.51 14.97 -14.69
CA LYS A 101 11.79 16.18 -14.24
C LYS A 101 10.27 15.93 -14.18
N GLU A 102 9.70 15.36 -15.23
CA GLU A 102 8.26 15.03 -15.27
C GLU A 102 7.90 13.98 -14.21
N PHE A 103 8.78 13.00 -13.98
CA PHE A 103 8.60 12.01 -12.92
C PHE A 103 8.59 12.67 -11.54
N ILE A 104 9.55 13.55 -11.21
CA ILE A 104 9.61 14.28 -9.94
C ILE A 104 8.35 15.11 -9.73
N ILE A 105 7.97 15.91 -10.73
CA ILE A 105 6.77 16.75 -10.69
C ILE A 105 5.54 15.89 -10.41
N GLN A 106 5.41 14.76 -11.09
CA GLN A 106 4.30 13.84 -10.87
C GLN A 106 4.29 13.28 -9.43
N ARG A 107 5.46 12.93 -8.87
CA ARG A 107 5.56 12.43 -7.48
C ARG A 107 5.19 13.51 -6.46
N ILE A 108 5.59 14.76 -6.68
CA ILE A 108 5.17 15.88 -5.83
C ILE A 108 3.64 16.01 -5.82
N TYR A 109 3.02 16.07 -7.00
CA TYR A 109 1.56 16.24 -7.08
C TYR A 109 0.76 15.03 -6.62
N LYS A 110 1.27 13.80 -6.83
CA LYS A 110 0.54 12.57 -6.53
C LYS A 110 0.85 11.97 -5.16
N LEU A 111 1.94 12.34 -4.50
CA LEU A 111 2.33 11.79 -3.20
C LEU A 111 2.54 12.90 -2.16
N PHE A 112 3.39 13.90 -2.44
CA PHE A 112 3.79 14.86 -1.43
C PHE A 112 2.68 15.85 -1.08
N ILE A 113 1.97 16.40 -2.05
CA ILE A 113 0.84 17.30 -1.78
C ILE A 113 -0.29 16.59 -1.04
N PRO A 114 -0.78 15.39 -1.46
CA PRO A 114 -1.76 14.64 -0.69
C PRO A 114 -1.29 14.26 0.72
N PHE A 115 0.00 13.95 0.90
CA PHE A 115 0.57 13.73 2.22
C PHE A 115 0.44 14.97 3.11
N LEU A 116 0.89 16.14 2.64
CA LEU A 116 0.80 17.39 3.42
C LEU A 116 -0.64 17.75 3.77
N CYS A 117 -1.54 17.68 2.78
CA CYS A 117 -2.95 17.97 3.02
C CYS A 117 -3.57 16.98 4.01
N GLY A 118 -3.28 15.69 3.90
CA GLY A 118 -3.77 14.69 4.84
C GLY A 118 -3.22 14.88 6.25
N MET A 119 -1.94 15.25 6.38
CA MET A 119 -1.32 15.59 7.67
C MET A 119 -1.99 16.78 8.35
N ILE A 120 -2.45 17.76 7.58
CA ILE A 120 -3.11 18.94 8.13
C ILE A 120 -4.57 18.66 8.50
N PHE A 121 -5.31 17.93 7.66
CA PHE A 121 -6.77 17.86 7.81
C PHE A 121 -7.28 16.49 8.28
N LEU A 122 -6.66 15.38 7.89
CA LEU A 122 -7.19 14.04 8.17
C LEU A 122 -6.58 13.40 9.42
N VAL A 123 -5.26 13.44 9.57
CA VAL A 123 -4.60 12.76 10.68
C VAL A 123 -4.93 13.39 12.04
N PRO A 124 -4.97 14.74 12.21
CA PRO A 124 -5.43 15.33 13.48
C PRO A 124 -6.88 14.96 13.84
N PHE A 125 -7.75 14.83 12.83
CA PHE A 125 -9.12 14.35 13.06
C PHE A 125 -9.13 12.93 13.60
N GLN A 126 -8.32 12.04 13.05
CA GLN A 126 -8.18 10.65 13.50
C GLN A 126 -7.62 10.56 14.93
N THR A 127 -6.54 11.27 15.23
CA THR A 127 -5.89 11.25 16.54
C THR A 127 -6.72 11.95 17.64
N LEU A 128 -7.66 12.82 17.27
CA LEU A 128 -8.65 13.36 18.19
C LEU A 128 -9.50 12.26 18.83
N PHE A 129 -9.93 11.26 18.04
CA PHE A 129 -10.72 10.14 18.56
C PHE A 129 -9.88 9.22 19.46
N ALA A 130 -8.59 9.07 19.21
CA ALA A 130 -7.69 8.37 20.12
C ALA A 130 -7.63 9.06 21.49
N ARG A 131 -7.42 10.37 21.52
CA ARG A 131 -7.48 11.14 22.79
C ARG A 131 -8.84 11.10 23.47
N LYS A 132 -9.92 11.17 22.73
CA LYS A 132 -11.26 11.01 23.30
C LYS A 132 -11.44 9.64 23.95
N PHE A 133 -10.90 8.62 23.35
CA PHE A 133 -11.04 7.24 23.81
C PHE A 133 -10.16 6.94 25.02
N PHE A 134 -8.88 7.33 24.99
CA PHE A 134 -7.93 6.97 26.06
C PHE A 134 -7.87 7.99 27.21
N ASP A 135 -8.01 9.29 26.89
CA ASP A 135 -7.82 10.38 27.85
C ASP A 135 -9.13 11.06 28.26
N ASN A 136 -10.29 10.57 27.81
CA ASN A 136 -11.59 11.22 27.99
C ASN A 136 -11.59 12.71 27.57
N TYR A 137 -10.83 13.04 26.50
CA TYR A 137 -10.69 14.41 26.06
C TYR A 137 -12.01 14.98 25.53
N ASN A 138 -12.50 16.07 26.14
CA ASN A 138 -13.75 16.74 25.78
C ASN A 138 -13.57 18.01 24.95
N GLY A 139 -12.33 18.38 24.60
CA GLY A 139 -12.04 19.57 23.79
C GLY A 139 -12.39 19.39 22.31
N GLY A 140 -12.47 20.51 21.61
CA GLY A 140 -12.77 20.54 20.17
C GLY A 140 -11.57 20.24 19.27
N LEU A 141 -11.86 20.07 17.97
CA LEU A 141 -10.86 19.75 16.93
C LEU A 141 -9.75 20.81 16.83
N LEU A 142 -10.05 22.11 16.92
CA LEU A 142 -9.04 23.18 16.82
C LEU A 142 -8.03 23.16 17.96
N ALA A 143 -8.48 22.91 19.20
CA ALA A 143 -7.60 22.79 20.35
C ALA A 143 -6.74 21.52 20.24
N HIS A 144 -7.31 20.41 19.76
CA HIS A 144 -6.57 19.17 19.50
C HIS A 144 -5.58 19.36 18.35
N TRP A 145 -5.90 20.09 17.31
CA TRP A 145 -5.02 20.39 16.18
C TRP A 145 -3.72 21.07 16.63
N LYS A 146 -3.84 22.08 17.56
CA LYS A 146 -2.68 22.70 18.19
C LYS A 146 -1.85 21.67 18.97
N TYR A 147 -2.50 20.82 19.76
CA TYR A 147 -1.85 19.74 20.50
C TYR A 147 -1.08 18.81 19.57
N PHE A 148 -1.72 18.32 18.51
CA PHE A 148 -1.13 17.40 17.52
C PHE A 148 0.19 17.93 16.97
N PHE A 149 0.26 19.20 16.56
CA PHE A 149 1.50 19.77 16.01
C PHE A 149 2.54 20.21 17.05
N SER A 150 2.18 20.28 18.31
CA SER A 150 3.10 20.68 19.39
C SER A 150 3.67 19.50 20.20
N HIS A 151 3.11 18.29 20.03
CA HIS A 151 3.52 17.11 20.77
C HIS A 151 3.98 16.02 19.80
N CYS A 152 5.20 15.52 20.01
CA CYS A 152 5.78 14.43 19.24
C CYS A 152 6.30 13.39 20.23
N THR A 153 5.75 12.19 20.17
CA THR A 153 6.10 11.06 21.05
C THR A 153 6.77 9.93 20.26
N ASP A 154 6.11 8.81 20.08
CA ASP A 154 6.60 7.63 19.41
C ASP A 154 6.19 7.53 17.92
N PHE A 155 5.56 8.55 17.39
CA PHE A 155 4.97 8.61 16.05
C PHE A 155 3.80 7.63 15.79
N SER A 156 3.30 6.94 16.81
CA SER A 156 2.09 6.10 16.67
C SER A 156 0.82 6.95 16.54
N GLY A 157 0.77 8.06 17.31
CA GLY A 157 -0.38 8.95 17.41
C GLY A 157 -1.55 8.37 18.20
N TYR A 158 -1.34 7.27 18.93
CA TYR A 158 -2.38 6.64 19.75
C TYR A 158 -2.68 7.43 21.03
N ASP A 159 -1.77 8.31 21.43
CA ASP A 159 -1.92 9.31 22.49
C ASP A 159 -2.42 10.67 21.99
N GLY A 160 -2.78 10.76 20.71
CA GLY A 160 -3.22 11.99 20.06
C GLY A 160 -2.10 12.88 19.55
N ALA A 161 -0.82 12.55 19.78
CA ALA A 161 0.34 13.30 19.34
C ALA A 161 0.60 13.17 17.84
N PHE A 162 1.64 13.86 17.36
CA PHE A 162 2.03 13.89 15.96
C PHE A 162 2.39 12.51 15.42
N THR A 163 1.76 12.15 14.31
CA THR A 163 2.02 10.89 13.58
C THR A 163 1.76 11.08 12.09
N PRO A 164 2.45 10.38 11.18
CA PRO A 164 2.03 10.32 9.79
C PRO A 164 0.75 9.47 9.60
N GLY A 165 0.31 8.71 10.60
CA GLY A 165 -0.86 7.84 10.52
C GLY A 165 -0.79 6.91 9.31
N GLN A 166 -1.93 6.65 8.64
CA GLN A 166 -1.98 5.85 7.42
C GLN A 166 -1.16 6.44 6.25
N LEU A 167 -0.79 7.70 6.31
CA LEU A 167 -0.07 8.39 5.22
C LEU A 167 1.43 8.04 5.18
N TRP A 168 1.94 7.28 6.16
CA TRP A 168 3.34 6.83 6.20
C TRP A 168 3.78 6.19 4.88
N PHE A 169 2.91 5.38 4.26
CA PHE A 169 3.22 4.71 3.00
C PHE A 169 3.50 5.68 1.85
N ILE A 170 2.67 6.73 1.68
CA ILE A 170 2.89 7.71 0.60
C ILE A 170 4.11 8.59 0.87
N LEU A 171 4.42 8.89 2.14
CA LEU A 171 5.65 9.56 2.53
C LEU A 171 6.88 8.71 2.18
N PHE A 172 6.90 7.45 2.58
CA PHE A 172 8.00 6.52 2.26
C PHE A 172 8.14 6.35 0.75
N LEU A 173 7.03 6.16 0.05
CA LEU A 173 7.05 6.01 -1.40
C LEU A 173 7.58 7.27 -2.10
N PHE A 174 7.28 8.46 -1.59
CA PHE A 174 7.85 9.71 -2.09
C PHE A 174 9.36 9.75 -1.89
N ILE A 175 9.85 9.54 -0.66
CA ILE A 175 11.28 9.54 -0.31
C ILE A 175 12.02 8.48 -1.15
N ILE A 176 11.53 7.24 -1.16
CA ILE A 176 12.11 6.13 -1.93
C ILE A 176 12.17 6.46 -3.41
N SER A 177 11.12 7.04 -3.98
CA SER A 177 11.10 7.43 -5.39
C SER A 177 12.16 8.48 -5.72
N MET A 178 12.37 9.47 -4.84
CA MET A 178 13.37 10.52 -5.04
C MET A 178 14.80 9.97 -4.91
N CYS A 179 15.09 9.22 -3.85
CA CYS A 179 16.41 8.61 -3.64
C CYS A 179 16.78 7.63 -4.76
N SER A 180 15.78 6.86 -5.23
CA SER A 180 16.02 5.88 -6.30
C SER A 180 16.40 6.49 -7.64
N LEU A 181 16.04 7.75 -7.93
CA LEU A 181 16.45 8.42 -9.16
C LEU A 181 17.98 8.57 -9.28
N MET A 182 18.68 8.77 -8.13
CA MET A 182 20.14 8.78 -8.11
C MET A 182 20.71 7.41 -8.50
N ILE A 183 20.14 6.33 -7.93
CA ILE A 183 20.57 4.95 -8.25
C ILE A 183 20.31 4.65 -9.73
N PHE A 184 19.16 5.02 -10.27
CA PHE A 184 18.80 4.78 -11.67
C PHE A 184 19.72 5.51 -12.65
N ARG A 185 20.26 6.66 -12.24
CA ARG A 185 21.28 7.39 -13.02
C ARG A 185 22.63 6.67 -13.02
N TRP A 186 23.05 6.15 -11.88
CA TRP A 186 24.35 5.46 -11.74
C TRP A 186 24.30 4.04 -12.30
N ILE A 187 23.19 3.34 -12.09
CA ILE A 187 22.96 1.97 -12.54
C ILE A 187 21.76 1.97 -13.51
N PRO A 188 21.94 2.40 -14.77
CA PRO A 188 20.85 2.38 -15.75
C PRO A 188 20.33 0.96 -16.00
N TYR A 189 19.01 0.80 -16.07
CA TYR A 189 18.35 -0.48 -16.29
C TYR A 189 18.90 -1.23 -17.50
N SER A 190 19.17 -0.53 -18.61
CA SER A 190 19.71 -1.11 -19.85
C SER A 190 21.06 -1.81 -19.67
N LYS A 191 21.89 -1.38 -18.71
CA LYS A 191 23.19 -1.99 -18.43
C LYS A 191 23.10 -3.30 -17.65
N VAL A 192 22.05 -3.49 -16.86
CA VAL A 192 21.93 -4.64 -15.93
C VAL A 192 20.91 -5.66 -16.35
N ILE A 193 19.94 -5.31 -17.19
CA ILE A 193 18.79 -6.15 -17.52
C ILE A 193 19.21 -7.52 -18.09
N LYS A 194 20.20 -7.57 -19.00
CA LYS A 194 20.68 -8.84 -19.59
C LYS A 194 21.24 -9.81 -18.54
N LYS A 195 21.85 -9.29 -17.46
CA LYS A 195 22.33 -10.10 -16.34
C LYS A 195 21.17 -10.55 -15.45
N ILE A 196 20.24 -9.65 -15.16
CA ILE A 196 19.05 -9.93 -14.37
C ILE A 196 18.19 -10.99 -15.02
N GLU A 197 17.95 -10.93 -16.32
CA GLU A 197 17.15 -11.91 -17.05
C GLU A 197 17.73 -13.33 -17.03
N LYS A 198 19.04 -13.45 -16.83
CA LYS A 198 19.71 -14.74 -16.63
C LYS A 198 19.60 -15.27 -15.19
N PHE A 199 19.11 -14.44 -14.26
CA PHE A 199 19.04 -14.80 -12.84
C PHE A 199 18.17 -16.05 -12.63
N PRO A 200 18.67 -17.06 -11.92
CA PRO A 200 17.91 -18.31 -11.72
C PRO A 200 16.76 -18.09 -10.72
N ILE A 201 15.76 -18.94 -10.77
CA ILE A 201 14.58 -18.84 -9.90
C ILE A 201 14.93 -18.90 -8.40
N TRP A 202 15.87 -19.76 -8.04
CA TRP A 202 16.35 -19.87 -6.66
C TRP A 202 17.05 -18.59 -6.19
N GLY A 203 17.79 -17.90 -7.08
CA GLY A 203 18.38 -16.61 -6.78
C GLY A 203 17.32 -15.53 -6.56
N ILE A 204 16.18 -15.59 -7.28
CA ILE A 204 15.04 -14.68 -7.03
C ILE A 204 14.43 -14.96 -5.65
N LEU A 205 14.31 -16.22 -5.24
CA LEU A 205 13.86 -16.58 -3.89
C LEU A 205 14.79 -16.04 -2.81
N LEU A 206 16.12 -16.10 -3.03
CA LEU A 206 17.11 -15.61 -2.08
C LEU A 206 17.14 -14.06 -1.93
N LEU A 207 16.42 -13.31 -2.75
CA LEU A 207 16.31 -11.85 -2.58
C LEU A 207 15.63 -11.45 -1.25
N PHE A 208 15.02 -12.39 -0.51
CA PHE A 208 14.57 -12.10 0.86
C PHE A 208 15.75 -11.72 1.78
N ILE A 209 16.98 -12.18 1.49
CA ILE A 209 18.17 -11.88 2.30
C ILE A 209 18.49 -10.37 2.28
N PRO A 210 18.72 -9.73 1.12
CA PRO A 210 18.93 -8.27 1.10
C PRO A 210 17.70 -7.50 1.60
N ILE A 211 16.48 -7.98 1.43
CA ILE A 211 15.27 -7.36 2.01
C ILE A 211 15.35 -7.39 3.54
N GLY A 212 15.69 -8.54 4.15
CA GLY A 212 15.85 -8.69 5.59
C GLY A 212 17.02 -7.88 6.16
N LEU A 213 18.16 -7.81 5.45
CA LEU A 213 19.29 -6.98 5.87
C LEU A 213 18.94 -5.48 5.84
N MET A 214 18.23 -5.03 4.81
CA MET A 214 17.78 -3.64 4.69
C MET A 214 16.67 -3.27 5.69
N TYR A 215 16.03 -4.25 6.33
CA TYR A 215 15.03 -4.03 7.38
C TYR A 215 15.60 -3.20 8.54
N TYR A 216 16.87 -3.37 8.88
CA TYR A 216 17.51 -2.66 9.98
C TYR A 216 17.87 -1.20 9.66
N LEU A 217 17.66 -0.75 8.41
CA LEU A 217 17.96 0.62 7.99
C LEU A 217 16.70 1.50 8.04
N GLY A 218 16.76 2.56 8.86
CA GLY A 218 15.73 3.61 8.89
C GLY A 218 14.38 3.12 9.41
N ASN A 219 14.35 2.62 10.65
CA ASN A 219 13.12 2.27 11.35
C ASN A 219 12.47 3.52 11.96
N PHE A 220 11.21 3.79 11.58
CA PHE A 220 10.40 4.90 12.07
C PHE A 220 9.01 4.39 12.44
N GLY A 221 8.62 4.48 13.72
CA GLY A 221 7.29 4.10 14.16
C GLY A 221 6.89 2.66 13.83
N GLY A 222 7.85 1.71 13.84
CA GLY A 222 7.62 0.31 13.50
C GLY A 222 7.68 -0.02 12.00
N PHE A 223 7.92 0.97 11.13
CA PHE A 223 8.07 0.79 9.68
C PHE A 223 9.53 0.90 9.25
N SER A 224 9.97 0.07 8.32
CA SER A 224 11.36 0.07 7.83
C SER A 224 11.46 0.66 6.43
N LEU A 225 12.02 1.87 6.35
CA LEU A 225 12.26 2.56 5.08
C LEU A 225 13.23 1.76 4.19
N GLY A 226 14.25 1.13 4.78
CA GLY A 226 15.24 0.35 4.04
C GLY A 226 14.65 -0.90 3.40
N LYS A 227 13.84 -1.68 4.14
CA LYS A 227 13.13 -2.84 3.61
C LYS A 227 12.26 -2.45 2.42
N ASP A 228 11.47 -1.40 2.58
CA ASP A 228 10.53 -0.96 1.55
C ASP A 228 11.26 -0.39 0.32
N TRP A 229 12.42 0.23 0.55
CA TRP A 229 13.29 0.66 -0.54
C TRP A 229 13.89 -0.52 -1.33
N ALA A 230 14.37 -1.56 -0.63
CA ALA A 230 14.83 -2.80 -1.28
C ALA A 230 13.73 -3.42 -2.15
N LEU A 231 12.50 -3.53 -1.63
CA LEU A 231 11.34 -4.04 -2.36
C LEU A 231 11.03 -3.21 -3.61
N PHE A 232 11.08 -1.89 -3.49
CA PHE A 232 10.88 -0.98 -4.62
C PHE A 232 11.96 -1.17 -5.70
N LEU A 233 13.25 -1.26 -5.31
CA LEU A 233 14.35 -1.49 -6.24
C LEU A 233 14.25 -2.86 -6.92
N ILE A 234 13.90 -3.91 -6.18
CA ILE A 234 13.66 -5.25 -6.76
C ILE A 234 12.48 -5.20 -7.74
N GLY A 235 11.40 -4.49 -7.39
CA GLY A 235 10.30 -4.23 -8.31
C GLY A 235 10.76 -3.56 -9.61
N TYR A 236 11.58 -2.52 -9.51
CA TYR A 236 12.09 -1.76 -10.65
C TYR A 236 13.04 -2.58 -11.53
N TYR A 237 14.02 -3.27 -10.96
CA TYR A 237 15.06 -3.95 -11.72
C TYR A 237 14.70 -5.37 -12.13
N PHE A 238 14.10 -6.17 -11.24
CA PHE A 238 13.83 -7.60 -11.47
C PHE A 238 12.41 -7.85 -11.97
N LEU A 239 11.41 -7.42 -11.21
CA LEU A 239 10.01 -7.83 -11.44
C LEU A 239 9.30 -6.99 -12.52
N SER A 240 9.97 -5.97 -13.04
CA SER A 240 9.52 -5.25 -14.25
C SER A 240 9.85 -6.02 -15.54
N SER A 241 10.77 -7.01 -15.51
CA SER A 241 11.14 -7.85 -16.66
C SER A 241 10.10 -8.94 -16.91
N ASP A 242 9.61 -9.03 -18.15
CA ASP A 242 8.68 -10.10 -18.55
C ASP A 242 9.32 -11.47 -18.47
N ILE A 243 10.63 -11.61 -18.78
CA ILE A 243 11.37 -12.86 -18.69
C ILE A 243 11.39 -13.39 -17.24
N ILE A 244 11.61 -12.51 -16.27
CA ILE A 244 11.56 -12.89 -14.85
C ILE A 244 10.14 -13.27 -14.45
N MET A 245 9.15 -12.51 -14.87
CA MET A 245 7.74 -12.80 -14.58
C MET A 245 7.28 -14.12 -15.22
N ASP A 246 7.77 -14.47 -16.42
CA ASP A 246 7.50 -15.76 -17.06
C ASP A 246 8.09 -16.93 -16.26
N LYS A 247 9.30 -16.76 -15.68
CA LYS A 247 9.91 -17.76 -14.78
C LYS A 247 9.05 -17.98 -13.53
N LEU A 248 8.54 -16.91 -12.92
CA LEU A 248 7.67 -17.00 -11.75
C LEU A 248 6.34 -17.68 -12.10
N GLU A 249 5.73 -17.33 -13.22
CA GLU A 249 4.46 -17.90 -13.66
C GLU A 249 4.59 -19.41 -13.95
N LYS A 250 5.67 -19.83 -14.60
CA LYS A 250 5.98 -21.26 -14.81
C LYS A 250 6.13 -22.04 -13.50
N LYS A 251 6.51 -21.40 -12.41
CA LYS A 251 6.69 -22.00 -11.07
C LYS A 251 5.56 -21.69 -10.10
N ILE A 252 4.41 -21.22 -10.59
CA ILE A 252 3.29 -20.77 -9.74
C ILE A 252 2.82 -21.83 -8.74
N LYS A 253 2.84 -23.14 -9.12
CA LYS A 253 2.49 -24.24 -8.22
C LYS A 253 3.45 -24.35 -7.04
N VAL A 254 4.75 -24.22 -7.26
CA VAL A 254 5.76 -24.23 -6.19
C VAL A 254 5.59 -23.00 -5.29
N LEU A 255 5.41 -21.82 -5.90
CA LEU A 255 5.19 -20.58 -5.16
C LEU A 255 3.89 -20.63 -4.33
N SER A 256 2.83 -21.26 -4.84
CA SER A 256 1.58 -21.45 -4.08
C SER A 256 1.76 -22.36 -2.87
N VAL A 257 2.55 -23.44 -2.99
CA VAL A 257 2.87 -24.32 -1.86
C VAL A 257 3.70 -23.57 -0.81
N LEU A 258 4.76 -22.86 -1.25
CA LEU A 258 5.60 -22.04 -0.35
C LEU A 258 4.80 -20.98 0.37
N TRP A 259 3.89 -20.29 -0.34
CA TRP A 259 2.98 -19.31 0.26
C TRP A 259 2.05 -19.96 1.28
N PHE A 260 1.34 -21.02 0.91
CA PHE A 260 0.35 -21.67 1.75
C PHE A 260 0.97 -22.26 3.02
N VAL A 261 2.05 -23.05 2.85
CA VAL A 261 2.79 -23.62 3.99
C VAL A 261 3.38 -22.52 4.85
N GLY A 262 3.97 -21.49 4.24
CA GLY A 262 4.55 -20.36 4.98
C GLY A 262 3.51 -19.63 5.82
N ILE A 263 2.33 -19.29 5.25
CA ILE A 263 1.26 -18.61 5.99
C ILE A 263 0.71 -19.50 7.10
N ILE A 264 0.50 -20.80 6.87
CA ILE A 264 0.07 -21.72 7.93
C ILE A 264 1.09 -21.78 9.05
N THR A 265 2.38 -21.93 8.72
CA THR A 265 3.45 -21.94 9.72
C THR A 265 3.44 -20.64 10.55
N LEU A 266 3.34 -19.50 9.90
CA LEU A 266 3.29 -18.19 10.57
C LEU A 266 2.08 -18.09 11.52
N VAL A 267 0.91 -18.48 11.05
CA VAL A 267 -0.35 -18.48 11.81
C VAL A 267 -0.23 -19.39 13.04
N LEU A 268 0.28 -20.62 12.86
CA LEU A 268 0.44 -21.58 13.96
C LEU A 268 1.47 -21.11 14.98
N MET A 269 2.61 -20.55 14.52
CA MET A 269 3.63 -20.02 15.41
C MET A 269 3.11 -18.83 16.22
N TYR A 270 2.39 -17.92 15.58
CA TYR A 270 1.82 -16.78 16.28
C TYR A 270 0.71 -17.22 17.26
N TYR A 271 -0.22 -18.07 16.82
CA TYR A 271 -1.33 -18.51 17.66
C TYR A 271 -0.87 -19.23 18.92
N ASN A 272 0.12 -20.14 18.80
CA ASN A 272 0.59 -20.95 19.94
C ASN A 272 1.66 -20.25 20.79
N PHE A 273 2.53 -19.44 20.19
CA PHE A 273 3.71 -18.91 20.85
C PHE A 273 3.80 -17.38 20.90
N SER A 274 2.86 -16.65 20.32
CA SER A 274 2.91 -15.17 20.15
C SER A 274 4.21 -14.69 19.48
N TYR A 275 4.85 -15.54 18.68
CA TYR A 275 6.15 -15.30 18.07
C TYR A 275 6.16 -15.66 16.58
N TYR A 276 6.83 -14.86 15.82
CA TYR A 276 7.23 -15.15 14.45
C TYR A 276 8.65 -14.59 14.23
N GLY A 277 9.58 -15.48 13.93
CA GLY A 277 10.99 -15.12 13.78
C GLY A 277 11.24 -14.16 12.63
N ASP A 278 12.12 -13.16 12.80
CA ASP A 278 12.38 -12.07 11.86
C ASP A 278 12.70 -12.53 10.44
N TRP A 279 13.63 -13.46 10.30
CA TRP A 279 14.02 -13.99 8.98
C TRP A 279 12.93 -14.85 8.32
N GLY A 280 12.18 -15.61 9.11
CA GLY A 280 11.04 -16.38 8.63
C GLY A 280 9.95 -15.47 8.07
N VAL A 281 9.66 -14.37 8.74
CA VAL A 281 8.69 -13.35 8.29
C VAL A 281 9.10 -12.74 6.95
N HIS A 282 10.38 -12.39 6.79
CA HIS A 282 10.88 -11.84 5.52
C HIS A 282 10.80 -12.85 4.38
N PHE A 283 11.15 -14.12 4.64
CA PHE A 283 11.05 -15.18 3.65
C PHE A 283 9.60 -15.45 3.23
N ILE A 284 8.69 -15.63 4.20
CA ILE A 284 7.27 -15.90 3.95
C ILE A 284 6.62 -14.72 3.22
N GLY A 285 6.89 -13.49 3.68
CA GLY A 285 6.39 -12.28 3.02
C GLY A 285 6.87 -12.16 1.59
N TRP A 286 8.15 -12.46 1.32
CA TRP A 286 8.71 -12.44 -0.03
C TRP A 286 8.10 -13.52 -0.93
N CYS A 287 7.98 -14.77 -0.45
CA CYS A 287 7.31 -15.85 -1.18
C CYS A 287 5.85 -15.49 -1.50
N SER A 288 5.14 -14.85 -0.56
CA SER A 288 3.77 -14.37 -0.76
C SER A 288 3.70 -13.33 -1.88
N ILE A 289 4.61 -12.36 -1.90
CA ILE A 289 4.69 -11.33 -2.95
C ILE A 289 4.94 -11.98 -4.32
N LEU A 290 5.90 -12.90 -4.42
CA LEU A 290 6.20 -13.60 -5.68
C LEU A 290 5.02 -14.43 -6.17
N PHE A 291 4.36 -15.16 -5.27
CA PHE A 291 3.14 -15.89 -5.61
C PHE A 291 2.03 -14.97 -6.11
N LEU A 292 1.72 -13.89 -5.37
CA LEU A 292 0.66 -12.95 -5.72
C LEU A 292 0.92 -12.26 -7.07
N LEU A 293 2.17 -11.93 -7.38
CA LEU A 293 2.54 -11.36 -8.68
C LEU A 293 2.34 -12.37 -9.82
N ALA A 294 2.80 -13.61 -9.64
CA ALA A 294 2.60 -14.67 -10.63
C ALA A 294 1.11 -14.99 -10.83
N PHE A 295 0.35 -15.10 -9.73
CA PHE A 295 -1.10 -15.31 -9.74
C PHE A 295 -1.83 -14.14 -10.41
N GLY A 296 -1.49 -12.92 -10.04
CA GLY A 296 -2.07 -11.71 -10.61
C GLY A 296 -1.87 -11.64 -12.13
N ARG A 297 -0.62 -11.89 -12.58
CA ARG A 297 -0.30 -11.89 -14.01
C ARG A 297 -1.09 -12.94 -14.78
N LYS A 298 -1.22 -14.15 -14.22
CA LYS A 298 -1.90 -15.26 -14.88
C LYS A 298 -3.42 -15.12 -14.88
N PHE A 299 -4.02 -14.69 -13.77
CA PHE A 299 -5.47 -14.75 -13.58
C PHE A 299 -6.15 -13.38 -13.50
N LEU A 300 -5.44 -12.34 -13.06
CA LEU A 300 -6.01 -11.01 -12.83
C LEU A 300 -5.63 -9.99 -13.91
N ASN A 301 -5.01 -10.40 -15.01
CA ASN A 301 -4.60 -9.48 -16.07
C ASN A 301 -5.77 -9.14 -17.01
N LYS A 302 -6.93 -8.81 -16.45
CA LYS A 302 -8.15 -8.46 -17.18
C LYS A 302 -8.65 -7.09 -16.76
N ARG A 303 -9.27 -6.38 -17.72
CA ARG A 303 -9.93 -5.10 -17.47
C ARG A 303 -11.43 -5.35 -17.30
N THR A 304 -11.95 -5.10 -16.10
CA THR A 304 -13.38 -5.18 -15.78
C THR A 304 -13.94 -3.80 -15.44
N LYS A 305 -15.25 -3.63 -15.41
CA LYS A 305 -15.90 -2.37 -14.96
C LYS A 305 -15.51 -2.05 -13.51
N PHE A 306 -15.43 -3.06 -12.65
CA PHE A 306 -15.00 -2.95 -11.27
C PHE A 306 -13.56 -2.42 -11.17
N THR A 307 -12.61 -3.04 -11.87
CA THR A 307 -11.21 -2.62 -11.84
C THR A 307 -11.01 -1.23 -12.45
N GLN A 308 -11.79 -0.85 -13.46
CA GLN A 308 -11.76 0.50 -14.02
C GLN A 308 -12.19 1.55 -12.99
N TYR A 309 -13.26 1.29 -12.26
CA TYR A 309 -13.72 2.17 -11.19
C TYR A 309 -12.66 2.31 -10.09
N PHE A 310 -12.17 1.18 -9.55
CA PHE A 310 -11.20 1.19 -8.46
C PHE A 310 -9.82 1.73 -8.86
N ASN A 311 -9.42 1.67 -10.13
CA ASN A 311 -8.17 2.30 -10.58
C ASN A 311 -8.16 3.83 -10.38
N HIS A 312 -9.32 4.47 -10.33
CA HIS A 312 -9.46 5.90 -10.02
C HIS A 312 -9.78 6.15 -8.55
N ALA A 313 -10.52 5.25 -7.92
CA ALA A 313 -11.03 5.41 -6.56
C ALA A 313 -10.05 4.93 -5.47
N SER A 314 -9.20 3.93 -5.76
CA SER A 314 -8.38 3.26 -4.73
C SER A 314 -7.44 4.20 -3.99
N TYR A 315 -6.81 5.15 -4.67
CA TYR A 315 -5.88 6.08 -4.04
C TYR A 315 -6.57 7.07 -3.08
N PRO A 316 -7.66 7.76 -3.47
CA PRO A 316 -8.45 8.56 -2.53
C PRO A 316 -9.06 7.73 -1.38
N ILE A 317 -9.55 6.52 -1.67
CA ILE A 317 -10.05 5.59 -0.66
C ILE A 317 -8.96 5.28 0.37
N TYR A 318 -7.74 5.00 -0.09
CA TYR A 318 -6.59 4.79 0.78
C TYR A 318 -6.32 6.00 1.69
N ILE A 319 -6.40 7.23 1.20
CA ILE A 319 -6.15 8.43 2.02
C ILE A 319 -7.22 8.59 3.10
N LEU A 320 -8.50 8.35 2.78
CA LEU A 320 -9.64 8.67 3.64
C LEU A 320 -10.00 7.56 4.64
N HIS A 321 -9.74 6.29 4.31
CA HIS A 321 -10.34 5.13 4.98
C HIS A 321 -10.13 5.09 6.48
N GLN A 322 -8.91 5.30 6.96
CA GLN A 322 -8.59 5.09 8.38
C GLN A 322 -9.18 6.17 9.27
N SER A 323 -9.20 7.44 8.83
CA SER A 323 -9.81 8.52 9.59
C SER A 323 -11.32 8.32 9.76
N ILE A 324 -12.01 7.80 8.72
CA ILE A 324 -13.42 7.46 8.78
C ILE A 324 -13.64 6.22 9.66
N LEU A 325 -12.80 5.19 9.52
CA LEU A 325 -12.88 3.96 10.30
C LEU A 325 -12.71 4.25 11.80
N VAL A 326 -11.71 5.02 12.18
CA VAL A 326 -11.43 5.36 13.59
C VAL A 326 -12.60 6.16 14.20
N ALA A 327 -13.14 7.15 13.46
CA ALA A 327 -14.30 7.91 13.92
C ALA A 327 -15.53 7.02 14.14
N LEU A 328 -15.82 6.12 13.22
CA LEU A 328 -16.93 5.17 13.34
C LEU A 328 -16.71 4.16 14.48
N ALA A 329 -15.51 3.63 14.59
CA ALA A 329 -15.15 2.69 15.65
C ALA A 329 -15.39 3.32 17.03
N TYR A 330 -14.98 4.57 17.23
CA TYR A 330 -15.18 5.28 18.50
C TYR A 330 -16.63 5.25 18.98
N TYR A 331 -17.60 5.46 18.08
CA TYR A 331 -19.02 5.44 18.47
C TYR A 331 -19.60 4.03 18.55
N MET A 332 -19.23 3.15 17.60
CA MET A 332 -19.84 1.84 17.48
C MET A 332 -19.45 0.87 18.59
N VAL A 333 -18.20 0.92 19.05
CA VAL A 333 -17.75 0.06 20.17
C VAL A 333 -18.40 0.43 21.51
N GLN A 334 -18.97 1.62 21.62
CA GLN A 334 -19.66 2.07 22.85
C GLN A 334 -21.13 1.68 22.91
N VAL A 335 -21.76 1.35 21.77
CA VAL A 335 -23.20 1.09 21.69
C VAL A 335 -23.54 -0.33 21.24
N ILE A 336 -22.56 -1.08 20.76
CA ILE A 336 -22.75 -2.47 20.28
C ILE A 336 -21.97 -3.39 21.22
N ASP A 337 -22.64 -4.36 21.87
CA ASP A 337 -21.98 -5.28 22.81
C ASP A 337 -21.35 -6.48 22.10
N SER A 338 -21.92 -6.95 21.00
CA SER A 338 -21.46 -8.15 20.30
C SER A 338 -20.21 -7.87 19.46
N LEU A 339 -19.09 -8.58 19.75
CA LEU A 339 -17.85 -8.49 19.00
C LEU A 339 -18.05 -8.68 17.49
N LEU A 340 -18.80 -9.71 17.09
CA LEU A 340 -19.05 -9.97 15.66
C LEU A 340 -19.78 -8.79 14.99
N LEU A 341 -20.80 -8.25 15.67
CA LEU A 341 -21.54 -7.10 15.15
C LEU A 341 -20.67 -5.83 15.13
N GLN A 342 -19.80 -5.62 16.12
CA GLN A 342 -18.83 -4.53 16.11
C GLN A 342 -17.90 -4.62 14.90
N VAL A 343 -17.27 -5.79 14.68
CA VAL A 343 -16.34 -6.02 13.55
C VAL A 343 -17.06 -5.80 12.21
N LEU A 344 -18.23 -6.38 12.02
CA LEU A 344 -18.99 -6.25 10.77
C LEU A 344 -19.48 -4.82 10.55
N SER A 345 -20.06 -4.20 11.57
CA SER A 345 -20.60 -2.84 11.44
C SER A 345 -19.51 -1.81 11.18
N VAL A 346 -18.40 -1.83 11.92
CA VAL A 346 -17.25 -0.93 11.69
C VAL A 346 -16.66 -1.17 10.31
N GLY A 347 -16.38 -2.42 9.93
CA GLY A 347 -15.75 -2.75 8.65
C GLY A 347 -16.62 -2.34 7.44
N ILE A 348 -17.90 -2.71 7.43
CA ILE A 348 -18.81 -2.44 6.32
C ILE A 348 -19.13 -0.94 6.23
N SER A 349 -19.48 -0.30 7.36
CA SER A 349 -19.85 1.11 7.34
C SER A 349 -18.66 2.02 7.00
N SER A 350 -17.45 1.70 7.48
CA SER A 350 -16.25 2.45 7.11
C SER A 350 -15.97 2.35 5.61
N PHE A 351 -16.12 1.17 5.01
CA PHE A 351 -16.00 1.01 3.55
C PHE A 351 -17.03 1.84 2.79
N VAL A 352 -18.32 1.69 3.14
CA VAL A 352 -19.43 2.39 2.47
C VAL A 352 -19.25 3.91 2.59
N LEU A 353 -19.00 4.43 3.81
CA LEU A 353 -18.84 5.87 4.02
C LEU A 353 -17.58 6.42 3.35
N THR A 354 -16.49 5.65 3.28
CA THR A 354 -15.29 6.08 2.54
C THR A 354 -15.56 6.18 1.04
N VAL A 355 -16.31 5.22 0.47
CA VAL A 355 -16.72 5.29 -0.95
C VAL A 355 -17.67 6.48 -1.20
N LEU A 356 -18.62 6.73 -0.31
CA LEU A 356 -19.50 7.90 -0.40
C LEU A 356 -18.70 9.21 -0.29
N ALA A 357 -17.80 9.31 0.67
CA ALA A 357 -16.91 10.48 0.83
C ALA A 357 -16.06 10.71 -0.44
N TYR A 358 -15.51 9.66 -1.06
CA TYR A 358 -14.83 9.77 -2.35
C TYR A 358 -15.74 10.36 -3.43
N HIS A 359 -16.98 9.88 -3.54
CA HIS A 359 -17.95 10.42 -4.50
C HIS A 359 -18.28 11.88 -4.27
N LEU A 360 -18.42 12.31 -3.03
CA LEU A 360 -18.67 13.72 -2.68
C LEU A 360 -17.45 14.60 -3.00
N ILE A 361 -16.27 14.18 -2.55
CA ILE A 361 -15.02 14.96 -2.67
C ILE A 361 -14.62 15.17 -4.13
N ARG A 362 -14.84 14.20 -5.00
CA ARG A 362 -14.48 14.34 -6.43
C ARG A 362 -15.20 15.50 -7.14
N TRP A 363 -16.32 15.96 -6.60
CA TRP A 363 -17.07 17.12 -7.14
C TRP A 363 -16.47 18.47 -6.71
N ILE A 364 -15.59 18.50 -5.70
CA ILE A 364 -15.00 19.71 -5.17
C ILE A 364 -13.59 19.87 -5.78
N PRO A 365 -13.38 20.79 -6.77
CA PRO A 365 -12.14 20.84 -7.55
C PRO A 365 -10.88 21.05 -6.70
N VAL A 366 -10.96 21.84 -5.62
CA VAL A 366 -9.83 22.11 -4.71
C VAL A 366 -9.46 20.83 -3.95
N VAL A 367 -10.44 20.19 -3.29
CA VAL A 367 -10.21 18.99 -2.49
C VAL A 367 -9.75 17.82 -3.36
N ARG A 368 -10.29 17.70 -4.56
CA ARG A 368 -9.84 16.71 -5.55
C ARG A 368 -8.33 16.79 -5.80
N LYS A 369 -7.79 17.99 -6.02
CA LYS A 369 -6.34 18.20 -6.20
C LYS A 369 -5.55 17.89 -4.93
N MET A 370 -6.08 18.21 -3.76
CA MET A 370 -5.44 17.95 -2.46
C MET A 370 -5.27 16.47 -2.16
N ILE A 371 -6.18 15.61 -2.65
CA ILE A 371 -6.10 14.14 -2.49
C ILE A 371 -5.56 13.42 -3.73
N GLY A 372 -4.94 14.15 -4.65
CA GLY A 372 -4.20 13.59 -5.79
C GLY A 372 -5.07 13.01 -6.92
N ILE A 373 -6.34 13.44 -7.04
CA ILE A 373 -7.23 13.06 -8.15
C ILE A 373 -7.09 14.03 -9.35
#